data_155cb3e2f26e104a90f02f18fb55f243
#
_entry.id   155cb3e2f26e104a90f02f18fb55f243
#
_cell.length_a   1.000
_cell.length_b   1.000
_cell.length_c   1.000
_cell.angle_alpha   90.00
_cell.angle_beta   90.00
_cell.angle_gamma   90.00
#
_symmetry.space_group_name_H-M   'P 1'
#
loop_
_entity.id
_entity.type
_entity.pdbx_description
1 polymer ?
#
loop_
_entity_poly.entity_id
_entity_poly.type
_entity_poly.pdbx_seq_one_letter_code
_entity_poly.pdbx_strand_id
1 'polypeptide(L)'
;MVCVLPWHDPVRVAEQISMLDNLSDGRVILGMGRGTGRVEFDGFGVDMGTARLRFKESAEIVLNALEQGWIEYSGELLHQQRRDIRPRPISTFKGRTYAAAVSPDSARIMAEMGVGILVVPQKPWKAVRQELQDYRTIFRDANGTEPPPPYVAGWTFVDESADRAEEMARKYVGGYWDSVVKHYEFNEPHLKEIPGYEHHGLMYDLSLIHI
;
A
#
# COMPACT_ATOMS: atom_id res chain seq x y z
N MET A 1 -7.43 6.08 3.18
CA MET A 1 -7.03 6.20 1.75
C MET A 1 -5.54 5.98 1.67
N VAL A 2 -5.06 5.33 0.62
CA VAL A 2 -3.63 5.05 0.41
C VAL A 2 -3.05 6.13 -0.51
N CYS A 3 -1.92 6.73 -0.11
CA CYS A 3 -1.13 7.62 -0.95
C CYS A 3 -0.21 6.78 -1.83
N VAL A 4 -0.29 6.92 -3.14
CA VAL A 4 0.57 6.21 -4.09
C VAL A 4 1.87 7.00 -4.25
N LEU A 5 2.86 6.68 -3.44
CA LEU A 5 4.09 7.47 -3.32
C LEU A 5 4.85 7.71 -4.63
N PRO A 6 4.96 6.74 -5.58
CA PRO A 6 5.69 6.98 -6.83
C PRO A 6 5.18 8.14 -7.68
N TRP A 7 3.93 8.55 -7.53
CA TRP A 7 3.34 9.64 -8.31
C TRP A 7 3.55 11.03 -7.71
N HIS A 8 4.11 11.09 -6.49
CA HIS A 8 4.21 12.33 -5.72
C HIS A 8 5.64 12.68 -5.36
N ASP A 9 5.90 13.95 -5.18
CA ASP A 9 7.12 14.42 -4.52
C ASP A 9 7.07 14.04 -3.02
N PRO A 10 8.05 13.29 -2.50
CA PRO A 10 8.00 12.79 -1.13
C PRO A 10 8.11 13.90 -0.06
N VAL A 11 8.77 15.02 -0.37
CA VAL A 11 8.82 16.17 0.55
C VAL A 11 7.44 16.76 0.71
N ARG A 12 6.71 16.93 -0.41
CA ARG A 12 5.33 17.40 -0.39
C ARG A 12 4.40 16.48 0.37
N VAL A 13 4.57 15.17 0.20
CA VAL A 13 3.79 14.19 0.96
C VAL A 13 4.06 14.34 2.47
N ALA A 14 5.32 14.44 2.88
CA ALA A 14 5.66 14.62 4.29
C ALA A 14 5.08 15.91 4.89
N GLU A 15 5.16 17.04 4.16
CA GLU A 15 4.55 18.31 4.58
C GLU A 15 3.03 18.22 4.72
N GLN A 16 2.35 17.64 3.72
CA GLN A 16 0.89 17.49 3.73
C GLN A 16 0.41 16.57 4.86
N ILE A 17 1.08 15.44 5.08
CA ILE A 17 0.75 14.52 6.16
C ILE A 17 0.99 15.18 7.52
N SER A 18 2.09 15.89 7.69
CA SER A 18 2.38 16.64 8.92
C SER A 18 1.34 17.74 9.19
N MET A 19 0.92 18.47 8.16
CA MET A 19 -0.15 19.46 8.28
C MET A 19 -1.48 18.81 8.67
N LEU A 20 -1.87 17.71 8.02
CA LEU A 20 -3.08 16.96 8.36
C LEU A 20 -3.04 16.43 9.79
N ASP A 21 -1.88 15.98 10.26
CA ASP A 21 -1.69 15.52 11.62
C ASP A 21 -1.97 16.64 12.64
N ASN A 22 -1.45 17.82 12.38
CA ASN A 22 -1.73 19.01 13.20
C ASN A 22 -3.20 19.43 13.14
N LEU A 23 -3.83 19.46 11.96
CA LEU A 23 -5.23 19.82 11.82
C LEU A 23 -6.19 18.80 12.43
N SER A 24 -5.78 17.54 12.53
CA SER A 24 -6.59 16.46 13.10
C SER A 24 -6.26 16.14 14.55
N ASP A 25 -5.38 16.89 15.20
CA ASP A 25 -4.92 16.63 16.56
C ASP A 25 -4.32 15.20 16.72
N GLY A 26 -3.37 14.86 15.84
CA GLY A 26 -2.62 13.61 15.89
C GLY A 26 -3.39 12.35 15.47
N ARG A 27 -4.55 12.47 14.80
CA ARG A 27 -5.41 11.32 14.42
C ARG A 27 -5.08 10.72 13.07
N VAL A 28 -4.09 11.23 12.33
CA VAL A 28 -3.75 10.71 11.00
C VAL A 28 -3.16 9.31 11.08
N ILE A 29 -3.70 8.40 10.28
CA ILE A 29 -3.10 7.13 9.93
C ILE A 29 -2.64 7.22 8.48
N LEU A 30 -1.35 7.08 8.24
CA LEU A 30 -0.77 7.15 6.90
C LEU A 30 -0.85 5.79 6.21
N GLY A 31 -1.54 5.73 5.08
CA GLY A 31 -1.51 4.59 4.17
C GLY A 31 -0.60 4.90 2.97
N MET A 32 0.28 3.99 2.61
CA MET A 32 1.20 4.10 1.48
C MET A 32 0.96 2.98 0.48
N GLY A 33 1.12 3.26 -0.80
CA GLY A 33 0.99 2.30 -1.88
C GLY A 33 2.00 2.55 -3.00
N ARG A 34 2.29 1.48 -3.76
CA ARG A 34 3.15 1.56 -4.93
C ARG A 34 2.41 1.99 -6.19
N GLY A 35 1.10 1.76 -6.25
CA GLY A 35 0.30 1.89 -7.45
C GLY A 35 0.32 0.61 -8.30
N THR A 36 -0.67 0.46 -9.19
CA THR A 36 -0.83 -0.74 -10.04
C THR A 36 -1.29 -0.40 -11.45
N GLY A 37 -2.07 0.67 -11.63
CA GLY A 37 -2.65 1.01 -12.93
C GLY A 37 -1.65 1.67 -13.88
N ARG A 38 -1.35 1.02 -15.02
CA ARG A 38 -0.49 1.63 -16.05
C ARG A 38 -1.02 2.99 -16.51
N VAL A 39 -2.32 3.09 -16.73
CA VAL A 39 -2.98 4.35 -17.13
C VAL A 39 -2.73 5.50 -16.15
N GLU A 40 -2.58 5.19 -14.86
CA GLU A 40 -2.28 6.17 -13.83
C GLU A 40 -0.82 6.59 -13.89
N PHE A 41 0.11 5.62 -14.05
CA PHE A 41 1.54 5.93 -14.23
C PHE A 41 1.79 6.78 -15.46
N ASP A 42 1.16 6.45 -16.59
CA ASP A 42 1.22 7.24 -17.82
C ASP A 42 0.66 8.65 -17.61
N GLY A 43 -0.47 8.76 -16.91
CA GLY A 43 -1.11 10.03 -16.58
C GLY A 43 -0.25 10.96 -15.71
N PHE A 44 0.54 10.42 -14.80
CA PHE A 44 1.49 11.17 -13.97
C PHE A 44 2.90 11.27 -14.59
N GLY A 45 3.14 10.66 -15.75
CA GLY A 45 4.44 10.69 -16.40
C GLY A 45 5.54 9.96 -15.63
N VAL A 46 5.19 8.91 -14.88
CA VAL A 46 6.10 8.10 -14.09
C VAL A 46 6.30 6.74 -14.74
N ASP A 47 7.55 6.33 -14.95
CA ASP A 47 7.87 5.00 -15.44
C ASP A 47 7.49 3.93 -14.41
N MET A 48 6.53 3.08 -14.76
CA MET A 48 6.05 1.97 -13.94
C MET A 48 7.15 0.95 -13.62
N GLY A 49 8.15 0.78 -14.50
CA GLY A 49 9.31 -0.07 -14.28
C GLY A 49 10.16 0.35 -13.08
N THR A 50 10.16 1.64 -12.73
CA THR A 50 10.88 2.18 -11.57
C THR A 50 10.05 2.21 -10.28
N ALA A 51 8.78 1.87 -10.34
CA ALA A 51 7.83 2.10 -9.25
C ALA A 51 8.22 1.46 -7.91
N ARG A 52 8.84 0.28 -7.92
CA ARG A 52 9.28 -0.41 -6.69
C ARG A 52 10.38 0.37 -5.98
N LEU A 53 11.42 0.77 -6.71
CA LEU A 53 12.53 1.54 -6.16
C LEU A 53 12.07 2.93 -5.73
N ARG A 54 11.30 3.60 -6.58
CA ARG A 54 10.74 4.93 -6.27
C ARG A 54 9.83 4.89 -5.04
N PHE A 55 9.01 3.84 -4.89
CA PHE A 55 8.20 3.65 -3.67
C PHE A 55 9.09 3.51 -2.43
N LYS A 56 10.13 2.65 -2.50
CA LYS A 56 11.03 2.42 -1.36
C LYS A 56 11.73 3.72 -0.93
N GLU A 57 12.37 4.41 -1.87
CA GLU A 57 13.06 5.67 -1.59
C GLU A 57 12.11 6.76 -1.08
N SER A 58 10.93 6.90 -1.69
CA SER A 58 9.91 7.85 -1.23
C SER A 58 9.41 7.53 0.17
N ALA A 59 9.19 6.24 0.49
CA ALA A 59 8.76 5.83 1.81
C ALA A 59 9.83 6.12 2.88
N GLU A 60 11.09 5.81 2.61
CA GLU A 60 12.22 6.15 3.50
C GLU A 60 12.30 7.65 3.77
N ILE A 61 12.17 8.47 2.71
CA ILE A 61 12.14 9.92 2.81
C ILE A 61 10.99 10.39 3.71
N VAL A 62 9.76 9.94 3.43
CA VAL A 62 8.56 10.36 4.16
C VAL A 62 8.62 9.93 5.62
N LEU A 63 8.98 8.67 5.90
CA LEU A 63 9.06 8.15 7.25
C LEU A 63 10.10 8.88 8.09
N ASN A 64 11.31 9.11 7.53
CA ASN A 64 12.36 9.85 8.20
C ASN A 64 11.95 11.31 8.46
N ALA A 65 11.34 11.96 7.48
CA ALA A 65 10.87 13.34 7.61
C ALA A 65 9.83 13.50 8.73
N LEU A 66 8.87 12.56 8.82
CA LEU A 66 7.82 12.58 9.83
C LEU A 66 8.36 12.30 11.25
N GLU A 67 9.42 11.48 11.39
CA GLU A 67 10.01 11.21 12.70
C GLU A 67 11.01 12.26 13.15
N GLN A 68 11.87 12.73 12.24
CA GLN A 68 12.98 13.63 12.58
C GLN A 68 12.59 15.12 12.48
N GLY A 69 11.56 15.45 11.69
CA GLY A 69 11.16 16.82 11.39
C GLY A 69 12.10 17.52 10.39
N TRP A 70 12.95 16.77 9.72
CA TRP A 70 13.80 17.23 8.63
C TRP A 70 14.07 16.07 7.66
N ILE A 71 14.57 16.39 6.49
CA ILE A 71 14.86 15.45 5.43
C ILE A 71 16.24 15.70 4.87
N GLU A 72 16.98 14.64 4.59
CA GLU A 72 18.18 14.58 3.78
C GLU A 72 18.26 13.17 3.21
N TYR A 73 18.41 13.04 1.90
CA TYR A 73 18.41 11.74 1.25
C TYR A 73 19.25 11.73 -0.01
N SER A 74 19.94 10.61 -0.24
CA SER A 74 20.71 10.36 -1.45
C SER A 74 20.51 8.91 -1.86
N GLY A 75 19.53 8.68 -2.74
CA GLY A 75 19.23 7.37 -3.33
C GLY A 75 19.67 7.27 -4.78
N GLU A 76 19.22 6.24 -5.44
CA GLU A 76 19.47 6.00 -6.86
C GLU A 76 18.59 6.89 -7.75
N LEU A 77 17.31 7.06 -7.39
CA LEU A 77 16.34 7.85 -8.14
C LEU A 77 16.07 9.22 -7.51
N LEU A 78 16.13 9.31 -6.18
CA LEU A 78 15.73 10.51 -5.46
C LEU A 78 16.90 11.07 -4.66
N HIS A 79 17.10 12.38 -4.79
CA HIS A 79 18.07 13.15 -4.02
C HIS A 79 17.41 14.34 -3.37
N GLN A 80 17.58 14.49 -2.08
CA GLN A 80 17.06 15.62 -1.33
C GLN A 80 18.15 16.21 -0.44
N GLN A 81 18.48 17.46 -0.65
CA GLN A 81 19.33 18.21 0.27
C GLN A 81 18.58 18.46 1.57
N ARG A 82 19.34 18.62 2.65
CA ARG A 82 18.76 18.87 3.98
C ARG A 82 17.74 20.03 3.95
N ARG A 83 16.53 19.71 4.45
CA ARG A 83 15.42 20.66 4.63
C ARG A 83 14.64 20.29 5.88
N ASP A 84 14.21 21.30 6.63
CA ASP A 84 13.26 21.12 7.73
C ASP A 84 11.85 20.94 7.20
N ILE A 85 11.07 20.09 7.83
CA ILE A 85 9.63 19.92 7.57
C ILE A 85 8.84 20.76 8.60
N ARG A 86 7.92 21.56 8.09
CA ARG A 86 7.08 22.47 8.90
C ARG A 86 5.60 22.39 8.45
N PRO A 87 4.64 22.30 9.41
CA PRO A 87 4.85 22.05 10.83
C PRO A 87 5.43 20.67 11.07
N ARG A 88 5.92 20.40 12.28
CA ARG A 88 6.26 19.02 12.69
C ARG A 88 4.98 18.27 13.04
N PRO A 89 4.93 16.94 12.86
CA PRO A 89 3.81 16.13 13.36
C PRO A 89 3.65 16.30 14.88
N ILE A 90 2.44 16.14 15.37
CA ILE A 90 2.12 16.22 16.79
C ILE A 90 2.75 15.04 17.56
N SER A 91 2.76 13.86 16.94
CA SER A 91 3.31 12.65 17.54
C SER A 91 3.99 11.75 16.50
N THR A 92 4.71 10.74 16.97
CA THR A 92 5.37 9.75 16.12
C THR A 92 4.38 9.05 15.18
N PHE A 93 4.83 8.75 13.97
CA PHE A 93 4.11 7.93 13.00
C PHE A 93 4.40 6.42 13.13
N LYS A 94 5.29 6.02 14.05
CA LYS A 94 5.51 4.61 14.38
C LYS A 94 4.22 3.99 14.91
N GLY A 95 3.83 2.87 14.35
CA GLY A 95 2.60 2.16 14.69
C GLY A 95 1.31 2.72 14.05
N ARG A 96 1.37 3.84 13.32
CA ARG A 96 0.24 4.42 12.58
C ARG A 96 0.52 4.70 11.10
N THR A 97 1.55 4.04 10.57
CA THR A 97 1.86 4.01 9.15
C THR A 97 1.66 2.60 8.61
N TYR A 98 1.00 2.50 7.47
CA TYR A 98 0.62 1.23 6.85
C TYR A 98 0.91 1.27 5.35
N ALA A 99 1.20 0.10 4.78
CA ALA A 99 1.34 -0.03 3.34
C ALA A 99 0.59 -1.24 2.80
N ALA A 100 0.05 -1.10 1.59
CA ALA A 100 -0.57 -2.20 0.89
C ALA A 100 0.50 -3.21 0.44
N ALA A 101 0.35 -4.47 0.84
CA ALA A 101 1.22 -5.56 0.45
C ALA A 101 0.39 -6.73 -0.09
N VAL A 102 0.63 -7.08 -1.35
CA VAL A 102 -0.09 -8.15 -2.06
C VAL A 102 0.80 -9.38 -2.25
N SER A 103 2.11 -9.21 -2.30
CA SER A 103 3.09 -10.30 -2.46
C SER A 103 3.92 -10.50 -1.19
N PRO A 104 4.47 -11.72 -0.97
CA PRO A 104 5.37 -12.00 0.16
C PRO A 104 6.57 -11.04 0.21
N ASP A 105 7.16 -10.70 -0.95
CA ASP A 105 8.26 -9.74 -1.04
C ASP A 105 7.86 -8.34 -0.57
N SER A 106 6.66 -7.89 -0.95
CA SER A 106 6.16 -6.59 -0.47
C SER A 106 5.94 -6.60 1.04
N ALA A 107 5.37 -7.68 1.57
CA ALA A 107 5.17 -7.84 3.02
C ALA A 107 6.50 -7.82 3.78
N ARG A 108 7.54 -8.48 3.26
CA ARG A 108 8.89 -8.47 3.84
C ARG A 108 9.48 -7.05 3.86
N ILE A 109 9.43 -6.34 2.75
CA ILE A 109 9.93 -4.95 2.67
C ILE A 109 9.23 -4.06 3.71
N MET A 110 7.90 -4.18 3.85
CA MET A 110 7.14 -3.41 4.84
C MET A 110 7.53 -3.77 6.27
N ALA A 111 7.73 -5.06 6.54
CA ALA A 111 8.19 -5.52 7.85
C ALA A 111 9.56 -4.96 8.21
N GLU A 112 10.53 -5.02 7.29
CA GLU A 112 11.88 -4.47 7.46
C GLU A 112 11.87 -2.95 7.70
N MET A 113 10.94 -2.22 7.07
CA MET A 113 10.76 -0.78 7.25
C MET A 113 9.99 -0.37 8.52
N GLY A 114 9.51 -1.33 9.31
CA GLY A 114 8.71 -1.03 10.51
C GLY A 114 7.30 -0.51 10.20
N VAL A 115 6.75 -0.82 9.03
CA VAL A 115 5.46 -0.34 8.53
C VAL A 115 4.38 -1.41 8.68
N GLY A 116 3.20 -1.03 9.20
CA GLY A 116 2.03 -1.89 9.28
C GLY A 116 1.51 -2.32 7.90
N ILE A 117 0.73 -3.39 7.85
CA ILE A 117 0.28 -3.99 6.61
C ILE A 117 -1.22 -3.79 6.37
N LEU A 118 -1.57 -3.41 5.14
CA LEU A 118 -2.93 -3.40 4.60
C LEU A 118 -3.10 -4.62 3.70
N VAL A 119 -4.07 -5.45 3.99
CA VAL A 119 -4.35 -6.70 3.26
C VAL A 119 -5.71 -6.62 2.59
N VAL A 120 -5.74 -6.88 1.28
CA VAL A 120 -6.96 -7.20 0.55
C VAL A 120 -6.92 -8.72 0.28
N PRO A 121 -7.75 -9.53 0.96
CA PRO A 121 -7.67 -10.97 0.85
C PRO A 121 -8.24 -11.43 -0.51
N GLN A 122 -7.31 -11.78 -1.40
CA GLN A 122 -7.61 -12.30 -2.75
C GLN A 122 -7.18 -13.77 -2.90
N LYS A 123 -6.92 -14.43 -1.79
CA LYS A 123 -6.49 -15.83 -1.66
C LYS A 123 -7.27 -16.49 -0.51
N PRO A 124 -7.27 -17.84 -0.44
CA PRO A 124 -7.86 -18.54 0.68
C PRO A 124 -7.32 -18.04 2.03
N TRP A 125 -8.20 -17.87 3.01
CA TRP A 125 -7.86 -17.29 4.31
C TRP A 125 -6.71 -17.99 5.03
N LYS A 126 -6.55 -19.30 4.81
CA LYS A 126 -5.41 -20.07 5.33
C LYS A 126 -4.07 -19.52 4.84
N ALA A 127 -3.98 -19.17 3.56
CA ALA A 127 -2.77 -18.58 2.97
C ALA A 127 -2.51 -17.17 3.52
N VAL A 128 -3.56 -16.34 3.61
CA VAL A 128 -3.46 -14.98 4.19
C VAL A 128 -2.95 -15.04 5.64
N ARG A 129 -3.46 -15.97 6.44
CA ARG A 129 -3.00 -16.16 7.83
C ARG A 129 -1.52 -16.53 7.91
N GLN A 130 -1.04 -17.41 7.03
CA GLN A 130 0.38 -17.77 7.00
C GLN A 130 1.25 -16.57 6.65
N GLU A 131 0.88 -15.80 5.63
CA GLU A 131 1.61 -14.59 5.23
C GLU A 131 1.66 -13.54 6.35
N LEU A 132 0.58 -13.38 7.11
CA LEU A 132 0.56 -12.49 8.27
C LEU A 132 1.47 -12.99 9.40
N GLN A 133 1.60 -14.31 9.59
CA GLN A 133 2.54 -14.87 10.56
C GLN A 133 3.99 -14.65 10.13
N ASP A 134 4.31 -14.88 8.85
CA ASP A 134 5.64 -14.66 8.29
C ASP A 134 6.04 -13.17 8.40
N TYR A 135 5.14 -12.27 8.00
CA TYR A 135 5.30 -10.82 8.16
C TYR A 135 5.60 -10.45 9.62
N ARG A 136 4.83 -10.99 10.59
CA ARG A 136 5.00 -10.70 12.01
C ARG A 136 6.38 -11.14 12.52
N THR A 137 6.86 -12.30 12.08
CA THR A 137 8.19 -12.80 12.43
C THR A 137 9.29 -11.87 11.91
N ILE A 138 9.24 -11.53 10.62
CA ILE A 138 10.21 -10.63 10.00
C ILE A 138 10.19 -9.24 10.66
N PHE A 139 9.00 -8.72 10.96
CA PHE A 139 8.86 -7.42 11.62
C PHE A 139 9.52 -7.40 13.00
N ARG A 140 9.31 -8.44 13.81
CA ARG A 140 9.95 -8.56 15.13
C ARG A 140 11.46 -8.63 15.02
N ASP A 141 11.96 -9.46 14.11
CA ASP A 141 13.40 -9.66 13.91
C ASP A 141 14.09 -8.36 13.48
N ALA A 142 13.43 -7.60 12.59
CA ALA A 142 13.99 -6.35 12.08
C ALA A 142 13.86 -5.15 13.05
N ASN A 143 12.77 -5.07 13.82
CA ASN A 143 12.45 -3.86 14.59
C ASN A 143 12.49 -4.06 16.12
N GLY A 144 12.62 -5.29 16.61
CA GLY A 144 12.65 -5.60 18.06
C GLY A 144 11.31 -5.37 18.79
N THR A 145 10.21 -5.16 18.06
CA THR A 145 8.87 -4.88 18.59
C THR A 145 7.80 -5.66 17.84
N GLU A 146 6.59 -5.73 18.41
CA GLU A 146 5.44 -6.27 17.69
C GLU A 146 4.97 -5.30 16.60
N PRO A 147 4.54 -5.81 15.43
CA PRO A 147 3.89 -4.97 14.43
C PRO A 147 2.56 -4.42 14.93
N PRO A 148 2.10 -3.27 14.42
CA PRO A 148 0.73 -2.84 14.65
C PRO A 148 -0.25 -3.85 14.06
N PRO A 149 -1.50 -3.92 14.59
CA PRO A 149 -2.52 -4.81 14.05
C PRO A 149 -2.75 -4.56 12.56
N PRO A 150 -2.81 -5.61 11.72
CA PRO A 150 -3.05 -5.44 10.29
C PRO A 150 -4.47 -4.93 10.04
N TYR A 151 -4.64 -4.09 9.02
CA TYR A 151 -5.95 -3.78 8.48
C TYR A 151 -6.28 -4.76 7.34
N VAL A 152 -7.47 -5.33 7.38
CA VAL A 152 -7.97 -6.23 6.33
C VAL A 152 -9.19 -5.59 5.71
N ALA A 153 -9.17 -5.36 4.40
CA ALA A 153 -10.28 -4.78 3.64
C ALA A 153 -10.96 -5.86 2.79
N GLY A 154 -12.29 -5.95 2.90
CA GLY A 154 -13.09 -6.88 2.10
C GLY A 154 -14.37 -6.22 1.61
N TRP A 155 -14.88 -6.70 0.48
CA TRP A 155 -16.18 -6.29 -0.02
C TRP A 155 -17.26 -7.04 0.73
N THR A 156 -18.25 -6.33 1.21
CA THR A 156 -19.34 -6.91 2.01
C THR A 156 -20.68 -6.35 1.52
N PHE A 157 -21.62 -7.25 1.33
CA PHE A 157 -23.02 -6.89 1.13
C PHE A 157 -23.83 -7.41 2.32
N VAL A 158 -24.70 -6.59 2.86
CA VAL A 158 -25.52 -6.91 4.04
C VAL A 158 -26.99 -6.76 3.69
N ASP A 159 -27.79 -7.78 3.97
CA ASP A 159 -29.24 -7.77 3.83
C ASP A 159 -29.86 -8.64 4.95
N GLU A 160 -31.13 -8.43 5.25
CA GLU A 160 -31.89 -9.26 6.21
C GLU A 160 -32.10 -10.69 5.69
N SER A 161 -32.17 -10.87 4.37
CA SER A 161 -32.24 -12.17 3.69
C SER A 161 -30.84 -12.60 3.23
N ALA A 162 -30.38 -13.76 3.66
CA ALA A 162 -29.12 -14.35 3.22
C ALA A 162 -29.08 -14.59 1.70
N ASP A 163 -30.18 -15.10 1.13
CA ASP A 163 -30.29 -15.35 -0.32
C ASP A 163 -30.18 -14.05 -1.12
N ARG A 164 -30.86 -12.99 -0.64
CA ARG A 164 -30.75 -11.68 -1.27
C ARG A 164 -29.38 -11.05 -1.11
N ALA A 165 -28.74 -11.23 0.05
CA ALA A 165 -27.37 -10.75 0.27
C ALA A 165 -26.42 -11.42 -0.71
N GLU A 166 -26.53 -12.73 -0.93
CA GLU A 166 -25.71 -13.48 -1.90
C GLU A 166 -25.99 -13.01 -3.34
N GLU A 167 -27.25 -12.91 -3.76
CA GLU A 167 -27.63 -12.43 -5.10
C GLU A 167 -27.02 -11.05 -5.38
N MET A 168 -27.20 -10.10 -4.45
CA MET A 168 -26.71 -8.74 -4.61
C MET A 168 -25.20 -8.64 -4.53
N ALA A 169 -24.55 -9.45 -3.68
CA ALA A 169 -23.08 -9.55 -3.64
C ALA A 169 -22.52 -10.03 -4.98
N ARG A 170 -23.09 -11.11 -5.55
CA ARG A 170 -22.68 -11.60 -6.89
C ARG A 170 -22.83 -10.53 -7.96
N LYS A 171 -23.94 -9.80 -7.95
CA LYS A 171 -24.22 -8.74 -8.93
C LYS A 171 -23.26 -7.55 -8.80
N TYR A 172 -23.10 -7.00 -7.61
CA TYR A 172 -22.38 -5.75 -7.40
C TYR A 172 -20.89 -5.93 -7.16
N VAL A 173 -20.49 -6.96 -6.41
CA VAL A 173 -19.06 -7.28 -6.22
C VAL A 173 -18.47 -7.82 -7.52
N GLY A 174 -19.21 -8.66 -8.26
CA GLY A 174 -18.82 -9.12 -9.60
C GLY A 174 -18.67 -7.97 -10.58
N GLY A 175 -19.66 -7.08 -10.68
CA GLY A 175 -19.58 -5.90 -11.54
C GLY A 175 -18.46 -4.93 -11.16
N TYR A 176 -18.16 -4.78 -9.86
CA TYR A 176 -16.98 -4.04 -9.41
C TYR A 176 -15.68 -4.72 -9.89
N TRP A 177 -15.59 -6.05 -9.78
CA TRP A 177 -14.44 -6.81 -10.25
C TRP A 177 -14.17 -6.62 -11.75
N ASP A 178 -15.19 -6.67 -12.58
CA ASP A 178 -15.08 -6.38 -14.00
C ASP A 178 -14.51 -4.98 -14.27
N SER A 179 -14.94 -4.00 -13.50
CA SER A 179 -14.40 -2.63 -13.55
C SER A 179 -12.92 -2.58 -13.16
N VAL A 180 -12.52 -3.31 -12.11
CA VAL A 180 -11.13 -3.40 -11.64
C VAL A 180 -10.23 -4.05 -12.70
N VAL A 181 -10.67 -5.18 -13.27
CA VAL A 181 -9.94 -5.89 -14.35
C VAL A 181 -9.71 -4.97 -15.53
N LYS A 182 -10.73 -4.22 -15.92
CA LYS A 182 -10.66 -3.28 -17.04
C LYS A 182 -9.74 -2.09 -16.74
N HIS A 183 -9.84 -1.50 -15.55
CA HIS A 183 -9.06 -0.32 -15.16
C HIS A 183 -7.57 -0.63 -15.01
N TYR A 184 -7.26 -1.75 -14.33
CA TYR A 184 -5.88 -2.16 -14.09
C TYR A 184 -5.30 -3.02 -15.21
N GLU A 185 -6.10 -3.32 -16.24
CA GLU A 185 -5.67 -4.12 -17.40
C GLU A 185 -5.06 -5.48 -16.97
N PHE A 186 -5.69 -6.16 -15.99
CA PHE A 186 -5.14 -7.40 -15.40
C PHE A 186 -5.02 -8.57 -16.39
N ASN A 187 -5.74 -8.53 -17.49
CA ASN A 187 -5.67 -9.49 -18.60
C ASN A 187 -4.59 -9.16 -19.63
N GLU A 188 -3.94 -8.01 -19.54
CA GLU A 188 -2.90 -7.60 -20.45
C GLU A 188 -1.51 -8.10 -20.02
N PRO A 189 -0.57 -8.33 -20.95
CA PRO A 189 0.72 -8.94 -20.64
C PRO A 189 1.67 -8.05 -19.82
N HIS A 190 1.52 -6.73 -19.85
CA HIS A 190 2.45 -5.78 -19.25
C HIS A 190 2.71 -6.02 -17.75
N LEU A 191 1.70 -6.44 -16.99
CA LEU A 191 1.88 -6.73 -15.56
C LEU A 191 2.77 -7.95 -15.31
N LYS A 192 2.86 -8.89 -16.26
CA LYS A 192 3.75 -10.05 -16.18
C LYS A 192 5.19 -9.71 -16.59
N GLU A 193 5.36 -8.65 -17.36
CA GLU A 193 6.64 -8.22 -17.93
C GLU A 193 7.36 -7.18 -17.07
N ILE A 194 6.61 -6.39 -16.28
CA ILE A 194 7.18 -5.35 -15.43
C ILE A 194 7.65 -5.94 -14.10
N PRO A 195 8.95 -5.79 -13.73
CA PRO A 195 9.49 -6.33 -12.49
C PRO A 195 8.71 -5.89 -11.24
N GLY A 196 8.29 -6.87 -10.45
CA GLY A 196 7.55 -6.65 -9.21
C GLY A 196 6.03 -6.53 -9.36
N TYR A 197 5.50 -6.69 -10.57
CA TYR A 197 4.05 -6.75 -10.83
C TYR A 197 3.58 -8.12 -11.28
N GLU A 198 4.46 -9.09 -11.44
CA GLU A 198 4.18 -10.45 -11.93
C GLU A 198 3.05 -11.12 -11.14
N HIS A 199 3.02 -10.85 -9.84
CA HIS A 199 1.99 -11.38 -8.94
C HIS A 199 0.58 -10.83 -9.24
N HIS A 200 0.48 -9.60 -9.73
CA HIS A 200 -0.81 -9.00 -10.09
C HIS A 200 -1.42 -9.65 -11.34
N GLY A 201 -0.58 -10.05 -12.29
CA GLY A 201 -1.03 -10.79 -13.46
C GLY A 201 -1.59 -12.19 -13.13
N LEU A 202 -1.18 -12.78 -12.01
CA LEU A 202 -1.72 -14.06 -11.51
C LEU A 202 -3.04 -13.90 -10.75
N MET A 203 -3.34 -12.70 -10.24
CA MET A 203 -4.55 -12.45 -9.46
C MET A 203 -5.82 -12.57 -10.30
N TYR A 204 -5.74 -12.27 -11.59
CA TYR A 204 -6.85 -12.47 -12.51
C TYR A 204 -7.27 -13.94 -12.59
N ASP A 205 -6.28 -14.84 -12.73
CA ASP A 205 -6.53 -16.28 -12.83
C ASP A 205 -7.11 -16.86 -11.52
N LEU A 206 -6.69 -16.33 -10.37
CA LEU A 206 -7.16 -16.77 -9.05
C LEU A 206 -8.55 -16.24 -8.70
N SER A 207 -8.91 -15.05 -9.15
CA SER A 207 -10.21 -14.44 -8.83
C SER A 207 -11.39 -15.13 -9.49
N LEU A 208 -11.19 -15.72 -10.66
CA LEU A 208 -12.22 -16.49 -11.37
C LEU A 208 -12.61 -17.78 -10.64
N ILE A 209 -11.82 -18.23 -9.67
CA ILE A 209 -12.04 -19.48 -8.90
C ILE A 209 -12.84 -19.23 -7.61
N HIS A 210 -12.95 -17.99 -7.15
CA HIS A 210 -13.50 -17.65 -5.83
C HIS A 210 -14.79 -16.81 -5.86
N ILE A 211 -15.34 -16.53 -7.02
CA ILE A 211 -16.67 -15.94 -7.21
C ILE A 211 -17.71 -17.07 -7.41
#